data_1daa5d1afa757d1dee620887bd8f8217
#
_entry.id   1daa5d1afa757d1dee620887bd8f8217
#
_cell.length_a   1.000
_cell.length_b   1.000
_cell.length_c   1.000
_cell.angle_alpha   90.00
_cell.angle_beta   90.00
_cell.angle_gamma   90.00
#
_symmetry.space_group_name_H-M   'P 1'
#
loop_
_entity.id
_entity.type
_entity.pdbx_description
1 polymer ?
#
loop_
_entity_poly.entity_id
_entity_poly.type
_entity_poly.pdbx_seq_one_letter_code
_entity_poly.pdbx_strand_id
1 'polypeptide(L)'
;MKNKAFREKVYRVLNTTMKDLSYQALGCVIRKDEHLNRYGMAALDPYHLSLNILVERTYFAMGRTGELHIVAESRDSTLDRMLEIAFLEIKVSGTSFLSASEINKLGIELHIRNKKQDIAGLQMADLLVSPMRRYVLGKQMHAD
;
A
#
# COMPACT_ATOMS: atom_id res chain seq x y z
N MET A 1 18.76 -7.17 26.70
CA MET A 1 18.93 -8.18 25.62
C MET A 1 17.76 -9.15 25.66
N LYS A 2 16.73 -8.85 24.94
CA LYS A 2 15.48 -9.60 25.03
C LYS A 2 15.50 -10.77 24.05
N ASN A 3 15.74 -11.91 24.61
CA ASN A 3 15.39 -13.27 24.18
C ASN A 3 15.39 -13.52 22.64
N LYS A 4 16.59 -13.77 22.10
CA LYS A 4 16.81 -14.17 20.70
C LYS A 4 15.91 -15.35 20.30
N ALA A 5 15.80 -16.35 21.17
CA ALA A 5 14.96 -17.52 20.96
C ALA A 5 13.46 -17.18 20.82
N PHE A 6 12.96 -16.22 21.59
CA PHE A 6 11.58 -15.75 21.46
C PHE A 6 11.34 -15.04 20.13
N ARG A 7 12.27 -14.15 19.70
CA ARG A 7 12.20 -13.49 18.39
C ARG A 7 12.19 -14.52 17.26
N GLU A 8 13.08 -15.48 17.27
CA GLU A 8 13.15 -16.53 16.24
C GLU A 8 11.87 -17.35 16.18
N LYS A 9 11.29 -17.67 17.33
CA LYS A 9 9.98 -18.35 17.39
C LYS A 9 8.87 -17.51 16.77
N VAL A 10 8.80 -16.23 17.12
CA VAL A 10 7.80 -15.30 16.57
C VAL A 10 7.96 -15.17 15.06
N TYR A 11 9.17 -14.96 14.55
CA TYR A 11 9.40 -14.89 13.10
C TYR A 11 9.06 -16.19 12.37
N ARG A 12 9.33 -17.32 12.97
CA ARG A 12 8.96 -18.62 12.39
C ARG A 12 7.45 -18.77 12.28
N VAL A 13 6.70 -18.45 13.32
CA VAL A 13 5.24 -18.50 13.33
C VAL A 13 4.66 -17.51 12.31
N LEU A 14 5.17 -16.28 12.27
CA LEU A 14 4.74 -15.28 11.28
C LEU A 14 4.98 -15.77 9.84
N ASN A 15 6.17 -16.26 9.55
CA ASN A 15 6.51 -16.75 8.22
C ASN A 15 5.64 -17.94 7.80
N THR A 16 5.36 -18.86 8.70
CA THR A 16 4.48 -20.01 8.43
C THR A 16 3.06 -19.52 8.17
N THR A 17 2.52 -18.66 9.03
CA THR A 17 1.18 -18.11 8.90
C THR A 17 1.02 -17.33 7.58
N MET A 18 2.00 -16.50 7.22
CA MET A 18 1.98 -15.73 5.97
C MET A 18 2.05 -16.63 4.73
N LYS A 19 2.71 -17.77 4.79
CA LYS A 19 2.74 -18.73 3.69
C LYS A 19 1.40 -19.45 3.49
N ASP A 20 0.70 -19.70 4.58
CA ASP A 20 -0.56 -20.45 4.56
C ASP A 20 -1.77 -19.55 4.21
N LEU A 21 -1.63 -18.23 4.31
CA LEU A 21 -2.68 -17.29 3.96
C LEU A 21 -2.76 -17.07 2.44
N SER A 22 -3.97 -17.08 1.92
CA SER A 22 -4.23 -16.70 0.52
C SER A 22 -4.30 -15.17 0.39
N TYR A 23 -3.21 -14.56 -0.08
CA TYR A 23 -3.15 -13.13 -0.35
C TYR A 23 -2.18 -12.82 -1.48
N GLN A 24 -2.30 -11.63 -2.05
CA GLN A 24 -1.32 -11.06 -2.96
C GLN A 24 -0.71 -9.80 -2.35
N ALA A 25 0.60 -9.68 -2.44
CA ALA A 25 1.31 -8.48 -2.01
C ALA A 25 1.61 -7.60 -3.22
N LEU A 26 1.08 -6.39 -3.20
CA LEU A 26 1.36 -5.35 -4.19
C LEU A 26 2.02 -4.18 -3.46
N GLY A 27 3.14 -3.71 -3.99
CA GLY A 27 3.88 -2.61 -3.38
C GLY A 27 4.31 -1.58 -4.40
N CYS A 28 4.41 -0.34 -3.93
CA CYS A 28 4.93 0.78 -4.69
C CYS A 28 6.06 1.43 -3.90
N VAL A 29 7.20 1.59 -4.54
CA VAL A 29 8.36 2.30 -3.97
C VAL A 29 8.72 3.45 -4.91
N ILE A 30 8.69 4.67 -4.37
CA ILE A 30 9.00 5.88 -5.13
C ILE A 30 10.32 6.45 -4.64
N ARG A 31 11.26 6.66 -5.56
CA ARG A 31 12.46 7.45 -5.32
C ARG A 31 12.11 8.92 -5.51
N LYS A 32 11.89 9.62 -4.42
CA LYS A 32 11.37 11.00 -4.42
C LYS A 32 12.27 11.97 -5.17
N ASP A 33 13.57 11.84 -5.02
CA ASP A 33 14.60 12.65 -5.69
C ASP A 33 14.56 12.44 -7.21
N GLU A 34 14.55 11.20 -7.68
CA GLU A 34 14.45 10.87 -9.10
C GLU A 34 13.11 11.33 -9.69
N HIS A 35 12.02 11.14 -8.97
CA HIS A 35 10.69 11.59 -9.38
C HIS A 35 10.63 13.12 -9.52
N LEU A 36 11.13 13.85 -8.56
CA LEU A 36 11.19 15.31 -8.61
C LEU A 36 12.11 15.82 -9.72
N ASN A 37 13.27 15.20 -9.91
CA ASN A 37 14.21 15.55 -10.97
C ASN A 37 13.63 15.31 -12.37
N ARG A 38 12.83 14.25 -12.53
CA ARG A 38 12.24 13.88 -13.82
C ARG A 38 11.04 14.74 -14.21
N TYR A 39 10.18 15.09 -13.26
CA TYR A 39 8.90 15.75 -13.50
C TYR A 39 8.85 17.20 -12.98
N GLY A 40 9.80 17.63 -12.14
CA GLY A 40 9.86 18.98 -11.59
C GLY A 40 8.56 19.38 -10.89
N MET A 41 8.07 20.58 -11.20
CA MET A 41 6.82 21.10 -10.64
C MET A 41 5.56 20.36 -11.11
N ALA A 42 5.64 19.60 -12.19
CA ALA A 42 4.55 18.74 -12.67
C ALA A 42 4.51 17.36 -11.98
N ALA A 43 5.45 17.09 -11.06
CA ALA A 43 5.47 15.85 -10.31
C ALA A 43 4.23 15.77 -9.41
N LEU A 44 3.49 14.65 -9.53
CA LEU A 44 2.44 14.35 -8.57
C LEU A 44 3.05 14.16 -7.18
N ASP A 45 2.32 14.55 -6.14
CA ASP A 45 2.69 14.18 -4.79
C ASP A 45 2.92 12.67 -4.69
N PRO A 46 4.05 12.20 -4.11
CA PRO A 46 4.37 10.77 -4.03
C PRO A 46 3.27 9.93 -3.38
N TYR A 47 2.53 10.52 -2.46
CA TYR A 47 1.40 9.87 -1.79
C TYR A 47 0.25 9.60 -2.75
N HIS A 48 -0.12 10.60 -3.55
CA HIS A 48 -1.14 10.50 -4.58
C HIS A 48 -0.72 9.52 -5.69
N LEU A 49 0.52 9.63 -6.17
CA LEU A 49 1.07 8.73 -7.18
C LEU A 49 1.06 7.27 -6.73
N SER A 50 1.45 6.99 -5.49
CA SER A 50 1.45 5.63 -4.95
C SER A 50 0.04 5.06 -4.84
N LEU A 51 -0.96 5.86 -4.46
CA LEU A 51 -2.34 5.43 -4.43
C LEU A 51 -2.85 5.08 -5.84
N ASN A 52 -2.57 5.92 -6.83
CA ASN A 52 -2.93 5.66 -8.23
C ASN A 52 -2.37 4.33 -8.71
N ILE A 53 -1.07 4.10 -8.51
CA ILE A 53 -0.39 2.87 -8.92
C ILE A 53 -0.99 1.65 -8.21
N LEU A 54 -1.24 1.74 -6.91
CA LEU A 54 -1.80 0.63 -6.14
C LEU A 54 -3.24 0.30 -6.58
N VAL A 55 -4.06 1.31 -6.85
CA VAL A 55 -5.42 1.11 -7.38
C VAL A 55 -5.37 0.43 -8.75
N GLU A 56 -4.52 0.89 -9.66
CA GLU A 56 -4.35 0.29 -10.99
C GLU A 56 -3.93 -1.17 -10.90
N ARG A 57 -2.90 -1.47 -10.11
CA ARG A 57 -2.39 -2.82 -9.94
C ARG A 57 -3.40 -3.75 -9.31
N THR A 58 -4.15 -3.27 -8.33
CA THR A 58 -5.21 -4.05 -7.69
C THR A 58 -6.35 -4.33 -8.67
N TYR A 59 -6.76 -3.34 -9.46
CA TYR A 59 -7.77 -3.50 -10.50
C TYR A 59 -7.43 -4.64 -11.47
N PHE A 60 -6.20 -4.69 -11.95
CA PHE A 60 -5.75 -5.76 -12.84
C PHE A 60 -5.62 -7.10 -12.13
N ALA A 61 -5.13 -7.11 -10.89
CA ALA A 61 -5.03 -8.32 -10.08
C ALA A 61 -6.39 -8.95 -9.76
N MET A 62 -7.43 -8.13 -9.61
CA MET A 62 -8.82 -8.58 -9.40
C MET A 62 -9.50 -9.08 -10.68
N GLY A 63 -8.86 -9.00 -11.84
CA GLY A 63 -9.47 -9.37 -13.11
C GLY A 63 -10.53 -8.37 -13.60
N ARG A 64 -10.42 -7.11 -13.19
CA ARG A 64 -11.25 -5.95 -13.58
C ARG A 64 -12.72 -6.01 -13.12
N THR A 65 -13.01 -6.84 -12.14
CA THR A 65 -14.37 -7.03 -11.60
C THR A 65 -14.34 -7.14 -10.08
N GLY A 66 -15.47 -6.92 -9.45
CA GLY A 66 -15.64 -7.04 -8.00
C GLY A 66 -15.75 -5.71 -7.29
N GLU A 67 -15.69 -5.74 -5.98
CA GLU A 67 -15.67 -4.56 -5.10
C GLU A 67 -14.27 -4.37 -4.52
N LEU A 68 -13.80 -3.13 -4.47
CA LEU A 68 -12.50 -2.79 -3.93
C LEU A 68 -12.64 -1.93 -2.67
N HIS A 69 -12.32 -2.51 -1.52
CA HIS A 69 -12.24 -1.78 -0.28
C HIS A 69 -10.78 -1.50 0.07
N ILE A 70 -10.42 -0.22 0.11
CA ILE A 70 -9.11 0.25 0.53
C ILE A 70 -9.18 0.56 2.02
N VAL A 71 -8.38 -0.12 2.82
CA VAL A 71 -8.27 0.14 4.26
C VAL A 71 -6.91 0.76 4.53
N ALA A 72 -6.88 1.97 5.03
CA ALA A 72 -5.68 2.71 5.39
C ALA A 72 -5.64 2.98 6.88
N GLU A 73 -4.43 2.94 7.47
CA GLU A 73 -4.23 3.36 8.85
C GLU A 73 -4.23 4.89 8.94
N SER A 74 -5.04 5.44 9.84
CA SER A 74 -5.03 6.87 10.16
C SER A 74 -3.67 7.30 10.73
N ARG A 75 -3.17 8.43 10.27
CA ARG A 75 -1.91 8.99 10.75
C ARG A 75 -2.16 10.28 11.53
N ASP A 76 -2.44 11.35 10.84
CA ASP A 76 -2.86 12.63 11.38
C ASP A 76 -3.92 13.24 10.46
N SER A 77 -4.62 14.26 10.94
CA SER A 77 -5.73 14.86 10.21
C SER A 77 -5.33 15.42 8.84
N THR A 78 -4.11 15.89 8.68
CA THR A 78 -3.62 16.44 7.42
C THR A 78 -3.36 15.34 6.40
N LEU A 79 -2.66 14.29 6.78
CA LEU A 79 -2.36 13.16 5.91
C LEU A 79 -3.62 12.36 5.55
N ASP A 80 -4.52 12.17 6.50
CA ASP A 80 -5.80 11.51 6.26
C ASP A 80 -6.63 12.27 5.25
N ARG A 81 -6.67 13.60 5.36
CA ARG A 81 -7.36 14.46 4.40
C ARG A 81 -6.72 14.43 3.01
N MET A 82 -5.40 14.42 2.93
CA MET A 82 -4.68 14.26 1.66
C MET A 82 -5.03 12.94 0.97
N LEU A 83 -5.12 11.86 1.73
CA LEU A 83 -5.53 10.55 1.22
C LEU A 83 -6.98 10.56 0.71
N GLU A 84 -7.89 11.17 1.44
CA GLU A 84 -9.29 11.33 1.01
C GLU A 84 -9.41 12.13 -0.28
N ILE A 85 -8.66 13.23 -0.41
CA ILE A 85 -8.65 14.06 -1.62
C ILE A 85 -8.10 13.25 -2.80
N ALA A 86 -6.97 12.57 -2.64
CA ALA A 86 -6.39 11.74 -3.68
C ALA A 86 -7.36 10.64 -4.15
N PHE A 87 -8.07 10.02 -3.20
CA PHE A 87 -9.08 9.02 -3.49
C PHE A 87 -10.28 9.60 -4.28
N LEU A 88 -10.77 10.77 -3.88
CA LEU A 88 -11.85 11.45 -4.60
C LEU A 88 -11.43 11.84 -6.02
N GLU A 89 -10.20 12.31 -6.21
CA GLU A 89 -9.66 12.62 -7.53
C GLU A 89 -9.63 11.38 -8.43
N ILE A 90 -9.24 10.22 -7.90
CA ILE A 90 -9.29 8.95 -8.62
C ILE A 90 -10.72 8.62 -9.04
N LYS A 91 -11.70 8.80 -8.17
CA LYS A 91 -13.12 8.54 -8.49
C LYS A 91 -13.67 9.48 -9.56
N VAL A 92 -13.21 10.72 -9.59
CA VAL A 92 -13.73 11.76 -10.52
C VAL A 92 -12.99 11.74 -11.85
N SER A 93 -11.68 11.57 -11.83
CA SER A 93 -10.81 11.74 -13.01
C SER A 93 -10.21 10.42 -13.51
N GLY A 94 -10.26 9.36 -12.72
CA GLY A 94 -9.53 8.13 -13.02
C GLY A 94 -8.06 8.22 -12.65
N THR A 95 -7.29 7.30 -13.22
CA THR A 95 -5.83 7.26 -13.13
C THR A 95 -5.22 7.40 -14.53
N SER A 96 -3.90 7.24 -14.66
CA SER A 96 -3.24 7.29 -15.98
C SER A 96 -3.70 6.19 -16.93
N PHE A 97 -4.12 5.04 -16.42
CA PHE A 97 -4.50 3.86 -17.20
C PHE A 97 -5.95 3.43 -17.05
N LEU A 98 -6.68 3.99 -16.11
CA LEU A 98 -8.08 3.64 -15.83
C LEU A 98 -8.95 4.88 -15.87
N SER A 99 -10.03 4.81 -16.62
CA SER A 99 -11.06 5.86 -16.62
C SER A 99 -11.84 5.87 -15.30
N ALA A 100 -12.41 7.02 -14.97
CA ALA A 100 -13.30 7.14 -13.82
C ALA A 100 -14.48 6.15 -13.89
N SER A 101 -15.00 5.88 -15.09
CA SER A 101 -16.07 4.90 -15.30
C SER A 101 -15.67 3.49 -14.91
N GLU A 102 -14.46 3.04 -15.30
CA GLU A 102 -13.94 1.73 -14.93
C GLU A 102 -13.77 1.60 -13.42
N ILE A 103 -13.21 2.62 -12.78
CA ILE A 103 -13.00 2.65 -11.33
C ILE A 103 -14.33 2.61 -10.58
N ASN A 104 -15.29 3.42 -10.99
CA ASN A 104 -16.59 3.49 -10.32
C ASN A 104 -17.44 2.22 -10.49
N LYS A 105 -17.21 1.45 -11.54
CA LYS A 105 -17.84 0.13 -11.70
C LYS A 105 -17.37 -0.91 -10.68
N LEU A 106 -16.20 -0.73 -10.10
CA LEU A 106 -15.70 -1.60 -9.02
C LEU A 106 -16.36 -1.36 -7.66
N GLY A 107 -17.20 -0.36 -7.50
CA GLY A 107 -17.73 -0.01 -6.18
C GLY A 107 -16.59 0.30 -5.18
N ILE A 108 -15.60 1.10 -5.61
CA ILE A 108 -14.42 1.42 -4.81
C ILE A 108 -14.77 2.27 -3.57
N GLU A 109 -14.28 1.87 -2.41
CA GLU A 109 -14.46 2.55 -1.13
C GLU A 109 -13.14 2.71 -0.39
N LEU A 110 -13.00 3.83 0.34
CA LEU A 110 -11.86 4.10 1.22
C LEU A 110 -12.33 4.09 2.68
N HIS A 111 -11.62 3.35 3.50
CA HIS A 111 -11.84 3.27 4.94
C HIS A 111 -10.56 3.65 5.68
N ILE A 112 -10.56 4.78 6.38
CA ILE A 112 -9.46 5.19 7.24
C ILE A 112 -9.76 4.70 8.65
N ARG A 113 -8.87 3.90 9.22
CA ARG A 113 -9.07 3.23 10.50
C ARG A 113 -7.95 3.57 11.48
N ASN A 114 -8.31 3.75 12.73
CA ASN A 114 -7.35 4.01 13.80
C ASN A 114 -6.51 2.75 14.08
N LYS A 115 -5.22 2.94 14.35
CA LYS A 115 -4.28 1.87 14.71
C LYS A 115 -4.78 1.01 15.88
N LYS A 116 -5.49 1.60 16.83
CA LYS A 116 -6.06 0.90 17.99
C LYS A 116 -7.13 -0.14 17.63
N GLN A 117 -7.67 -0.11 16.42
CA GLN A 117 -8.64 -1.11 15.95
C GLN A 117 -7.99 -2.46 15.58
N ASP A 118 -6.67 -2.52 15.56
CA ASP A 118 -5.88 -3.74 15.48
C ASP A 118 -6.26 -4.63 14.27
N ILE A 119 -6.39 -4.00 13.10
CA ILE A 119 -6.81 -4.67 11.86
C ILE A 119 -5.68 -5.52 11.31
N ALA A 120 -5.89 -6.83 11.22
CA ALA A 120 -4.86 -7.80 10.82
C ALA A 120 -4.24 -7.50 9.44
N GLY A 121 -5.04 -7.07 8.46
CA GLY A 121 -4.54 -6.71 7.14
C GLY A 121 -3.58 -5.52 7.15
N LEU A 122 -3.82 -4.53 8.02
CA LEU A 122 -2.91 -3.38 8.19
C LEU A 122 -1.60 -3.80 8.86
N GLN A 123 -1.65 -4.72 9.83
CA GLN A 123 -0.45 -5.29 10.45
C GLN A 123 0.38 -6.09 9.45
N MET A 124 -0.25 -6.86 8.58
CA MET A 124 0.43 -7.58 7.50
C MET A 124 1.09 -6.62 6.51
N ALA A 125 0.42 -5.56 6.12
CA ALA A 125 0.98 -4.54 5.24
C ALA A 125 2.23 -3.90 5.85
N ASP A 126 2.21 -3.56 7.12
CA ASP A 126 3.36 -3.04 7.85
C ASP A 126 4.57 -3.99 7.82
N LEU A 127 4.35 -5.28 8.00
CA LEU A 127 5.40 -6.30 7.95
C LEU A 127 6.06 -6.40 6.56
N LEU A 128 5.31 -6.13 5.50
CA LEU A 128 5.78 -6.23 4.11
C LEU A 128 6.53 -5.00 3.62
N VAL A 129 6.22 -3.82 4.12
CA VAL A 129 6.77 -2.55 3.62
C VAL A 129 8.29 -2.49 3.67
N SER A 130 8.90 -2.86 4.79
CA SER A 130 10.36 -2.78 4.97
C SER A 130 11.12 -3.77 4.08
N PRO A 131 10.76 -5.06 4.00
CA PRO A 131 11.36 -6.00 3.07
C PRO A 131 11.23 -5.58 1.60
N MET A 132 10.05 -5.11 1.18
CA MET A 132 9.81 -4.66 -0.19
C MET A 132 10.69 -3.45 -0.54
N ARG A 133 10.80 -2.48 0.36
CA ARG A 133 11.67 -1.33 0.18
C ARG A 133 13.13 -1.74 0.02
N ARG A 134 13.64 -2.65 0.86
CA ARG A 134 15.01 -3.16 0.80
C ARG A 134 15.27 -3.88 -0.52
N TYR A 135 14.33 -4.71 -0.95
CA TYR A 135 14.42 -5.43 -2.23
C TYR A 135 14.54 -4.48 -3.42
N VAL A 136 13.67 -3.48 -3.52
CA VAL A 136 13.68 -2.51 -4.62
C VAL A 136 14.93 -1.64 -4.62
N LEU A 137 15.45 -1.28 -3.43
CA LEU A 137 16.67 -0.48 -3.30
C LEU A 137 17.96 -1.30 -3.42
N GLY A 138 17.88 -2.61 -3.68
CA GLY A 138 19.03 -3.50 -3.81
C GLY A 138 19.80 -3.73 -2.49
N LYS A 139 19.21 -3.43 -1.35
CA LYS A 139 19.79 -3.74 -0.04
C LYS A 139 19.50 -5.20 0.27
N GLN A 140 20.58 -5.95 0.59
CA GLN A 140 20.43 -7.34 1.04
C GLN A 140 19.51 -7.37 2.27
N MET A 141 18.56 -8.28 2.24
CA MET A 141 17.80 -8.61 3.44
C MET A 141 18.74 -9.34 4.38
N HIS A 142 19.25 -8.62 5.39
CA HIS A 142 19.88 -9.31 6.51
C HIS A 142 18.77 -10.04 7.25
N ALA A 143 18.86 -11.37 7.27
CA ALA A 143 18.11 -12.19 8.19
C ALA A 143 18.69 -11.92 9.59
N ASP A 144 18.11 -10.96 10.31
CA ASP A 144 18.36 -10.73 11.72
C ASP A 144 17.36 -11.51 12.56
#